data_88aa00b744232c1646490bed30174f5f
#
_entry.id   88aa00b744232c1646490bed30174f5f
#
_cell.length_a   1.000
_cell.length_b   1.000
_cell.length_c   1.000
_cell.angle_alpha   90.00
_cell.angle_beta   90.00
_cell.angle_gamma   90.00
#
_symmetry.space_group_name_H-M   'P 1'
#
loop_
_entity.id
_entity.type
_entity.pdbx_description
1 polymer ?
#
loop_
_entity_poly.entity_id
_entity_poly.type
_entity_poly.pdbx_seq_one_letter_code
_entity_poly.pdbx_strand_id
1 'polypeptide(L)'
;MKKLLCAVAAALTMTSALAWPDKPVTMVVPFPPGGSTDLIARTLTPKLQDKVGGTFVVDNKAGATGTIGAGAVARSPADGHTLLVTSLGPLVIAPHLLAKVPYDALKDFDYLTVAVQAPNVLVVPAASPHKSLADVIAFHKAQPGKMTFASSGNGSSDHLTAELFWQQTNTSGVHVPYRGGGPVMTDLLGGQVDAS
;
A
#
# COMPACT_ATOMS: atom_id res chain seq x y z
N MET A 1 -19.60 -1.61 -59.99
CA MET A 1 -19.11 -0.40 -59.32
C MET A 1 -19.69 -0.26 -57.91
N LYS A 2 -21.04 -0.35 -57.67
CA LYS A 2 -21.63 -0.21 -56.30
C LYS A 2 -21.11 -1.22 -55.27
N LYS A 3 -20.85 -2.49 -55.64
CA LYS A 3 -20.32 -3.52 -54.73
C LYS A 3 -18.85 -3.28 -54.35
N LEU A 4 -18.06 -2.64 -55.20
CA LEU A 4 -16.66 -2.29 -54.94
C LEU A 4 -16.59 -1.09 -53.94
N LEU A 5 -17.49 -0.14 -54.09
CA LEU A 5 -17.59 1.01 -53.18
C LEU A 5 -17.98 0.59 -51.73
N CYS A 6 -18.86 -0.40 -51.60
CA CYS A 6 -19.24 -0.93 -50.27
C CYS A 6 -18.08 -1.71 -49.62
N ALA A 7 -17.26 -2.43 -50.37
CA ALA A 7 -16.09 -3.14 -49.87
C ALA A 7 -14.98 -2.19 -49.39
N VAL A 8 -14.79 -1.07 -50.12
CA VAL A 8 -13.79 -0.04 -49.72
C VAL A 8 -14.30 0.74 -48.48
N ALA A 9 -15.60 1.04 -48.38
CA ALA A 9 -16.17 1.68 -47.22
C ALA A 9 -16.08 0.78 -45.95
N ALA A 10 -16.28 -0.53 -46.09
CA ALA A 10 -16.14 -1.48 -44.98
C ALA A 10 -14.68 -1.66 -44.53
N ALA A 11 -13.70 -1.53 -45.43
CA ALA A 11 -12.26 -1.61 -45.08
C ALA A 11 -11.76 -0.34 -44.34
N LEU A 12 -12.39 0.81 -44.52
CA LEU A 12 -12.03 2.07 -43.85
C LEU A 12 -12.57 2.17 -42.41
N THR A 13 -13.48 1.29 -41.99
CA THR A 13 -13.99 1.23 -40.62
C THR A 13 -13.26 0.28 -39.70
N MET A 14 -12.14 -0.31 -40.11
CA MET A 14 -11.19 -0.93 -39.18
C MET A 14 -10.51 0.18 -38.38
N THR A 15 -11.27 0.78 -37.46
CA THR A 15 -10.69 1.55 -36.35
C THR A 15 -9.69 0.64 -35.68
N SER A 16 -8.42 0.98 -35.77
CA SER A 16 -7.38 0.33 -34.99
C SER A 16 -7.85 0.32 -33.53
N ALA A 17 -8.26 -0.84 -33.04
CA ALA A 17 -8.43 -1.03 -31.62
C ALA A 17 -7.04 -0.78 -31.03
N LEU A 18 -6.81 0.45 -30.53
CA LEU A 18 -5.57 0.77 -29.85
C LEU A 18 -5.46 -0.23 -28.70
N ALA A 19 -4.47 -1.09 -28.77
CA ALA A 19 -4.23 -2.07 -27.73
C ALA A 19 -3.92 -1.31 -26.43
N TRP A 20 -4.62 -1.64 -25.36
CA TRP A 20 -4.29 -1.11 -24.03
C TRP A 20 -2.90 -1.63 -23.61
N PRO A 21 -2.04 -0.79 -23.01
CA PRO A 21 -2.22 0.65 -22.74
C PRO A 21 -1.85 1.53 -23.95
N ASP A 22 -2.73 2.47 -24.32
CA ASP A 22 -2.52 3.45 -25.40
C ASP A 22 -1.87 4.76 -24.92
N LYS A 23 -1.76 4.94 -23.59
CA LYS A 23 -1.10 6.05 -22.89
C LYS A 23 -0.45 5.54 -21.59
N PRO A 24 0.41 6.33 -20.93
CA PRO A 24 1.05 5.92 -19.70
C PRO A 24 0.04 5.50 -18.62
N VAL A 25 0.33 4.39 -17.94
CA VAL A 25 -0.44 3.87 -16.80
C VAL A 25 0.20 4.37 -15.51
N THR A 26 -0.57 5.06 -14.69
CA THR A 26 -0.14 5.55 -13.38
C THR A 26 -0.47 4.51 -12.30
N MET A 27 0.56 4.03 -11.62
CA MET A 27 0.44 3.17 -10.45
C MET A 27 0.50 4.02 -9.18
N VAL A 28 -0.64 4.39 -8.64
CA VAL A 28 -0.74 5.22 -7.42
C VAL A 28 -0.44 4.37 -6.20
N VAL A 29 0.60 4.75 -5.47
CA VAL A 29 0.97 4.18 -4.17
C VAL A 29 0.57 5.20 -3.09
N PRO A 30 -0.37 4.88 -2.19
CA PRO A 30 -0.89 5.85 -1.22
C PRO A 30 0.01 6.01 0.01
N PHE A 31 1.31 5.74 -0.13
CA PHE A 31 2.33 5.82 0.92
C PHE A 31 3.60 6.46 0.39
N PRO A 32 4.48 6.99 1.27
CA PRO A 32 5.79 7.51 0.87
C PRO A 32 6.65 6.44 0.19
N PRO A 33 7.62 6.87 -0.63
CA PRO A 33 8.60 5.97 -1.23
C PRO A 33 9.39 5.17 -0.18
N GLY A 34 9.86 3.96 -0.57
CA GLY A 34 10.74 3.10 0.22
C GLY A 34 10.01 2.16 1.18
N GLY A 35 8.70 2.25 1.34
CA GLY A 35 7.92 1.26 2.07
C GLY A 35 7.61 0.02 1.22
N SER A 36 7.09 -1.05 1.87
CA SER A 36 6.79 -2.33 1.21
C SER A 36 5.87 -2.18 -0.02
N THR A 37 4.83 -1.37 0.08
CA THR A 37 3.89 -1.13 -1.02
C THR A 37 4.55 -0.44 -2.22
N ASP A 38 5.45 0.52 -1.96
CA ASP A 38 6.22 1.21 -3.00
C ASP A 38 7.21 0.25 -3.69
N LEU A 39 7.90 -0.59 -2.92
CA LEU A 39 8.81 -1.61 -3.44
C LEU A 39 8.07 -2.61 -4.34
N ILE A 40 6.87 -3.04 -3.95
CA ILE A 40 6.02 -3.93 -4.75
C ILE A 40 5.65 -3.25 -6.08
N ALA A 41 5.16 -2.01 -6.05
CA ALA A 41 4.81 -1.27 -7.25
C ALA A 41 6.02 -1.15 -8.20
N ARG A 42 7.19 -0.75 -7.68
CA ARG A 42 8.41 -0.59 -8.48
C ARG A 42 8.98 -1.92 -9.00
N THR A 43 8.74 -3.02 -8.29
CA THR A 43 9.13 -4.37 -8.75
C THR A 43 8.21 -4.88 -9.86
N LEU A 44 6.91 -4.55 -9.79
CA LEU A 44 5.93 -4.94 -10.80
C LEU A 44 6.04 -4.12 -12.09
N THR A 45 6.31 -2.82 -11.98
CA THR A 45 6.33 -1.87 -13.10
C THR A 45 7.13 -2.37 -14.31
N PRO A 46 8.42 -2.74 -14.21
CA PRO A 46 9.18 -3.20 -15.37
C PRO A 46 8.62 -4.50 -15.96
N LYS A 47 8.14 -5.40 -15.12
CA LYS A 47 7.55 -6.68 -15.57
C LYS A 47 6.22 -6.49 -16.30
N LEU A 48 5.43 -5.49 -15.92
CA LEU A 48 4.21 -5.12 -16.64
C LEU A 48 4.56 -4.49 -17.99
N GLN A 49 5.53 -3.57 -18.03
CA GLN A 49 6.02 -2.98 -19.26
C GLN A 49 6.50 -4.04 -20.28
N ASP A 50 7.25 -5.02 -19.80
CA ASP A 50 7.76 -6.12 -20.63
C ASP A 50 6.63 -7.02 -21.18
N LYS A 51 5.56 -7.22 -20.38
CA LYS A 51 4.49 -8.15 -20.74
C LYS A 51 3.39 -7.54 -21.61
N VAL A 52 2.97 -6.33 -21.29
CA VAL A 52 1.80 -5.71 -21.95
C VAL A 52 2.19 -4.50 -22.83
N GLY A 53 3.46 -4.10 -22.80
CA GLY A 53 3.93 -2.90 -23.47
C GLY A 53 3.55 -1.62 -22.73
N GLY A 54 3.81 -0.48 -23.35
CA GLY A 54 3.47 0.85 -22.79
C GLY A 54 4.40 1.29 -21.67
N THR A 55 4.06 2.38 -21.02
CA THR A 55 4.81 3.00 -19.93
C THR A 55 4.02 2.92 -18.64
N PHE A 56 4.65 2.44 -17.58
CA PHE A 56 4.07 2.41 -16.22
C PHE A 56 4.86 3.34 -15.32
N VAL A 57 4.18 4.22 -14.57
CA VAL A 57 4.79 5.22 -13.69
C VAL A 57 4.26 5.07 -12.28
N VAL A 58 5.15 4.96 -11.29
CA VAL A 58 4.77 4.93 -9.88
C VAL A 58 4.61 6.36 -9.36
N ASP A 59 3.43 6.67 -8.80
CA ASP A 59 3.09 7.97 -8.22
C ASP A 59 2.72 7.80 -6.73
N ASN A 60 3.54 8.35 -5.85
CA ASN A 60 3.35 8.26 -4.40
C ASN A 60 2.44 9.39 -3.89
N LYS A 61 1.19 9.07 -3.55
CA LYS A 61 0.20 10.01 -2.98
C LYS A 61 -0.11 9.68 -1.52
N ALA A 62 0.85 9.97 -0.65
CA ALA A 62 0.77 9.66 0.76
C ALA A 62 -0.20 10.58 1.53
N GLY A 63 -0.70 10.08 2.67
CA GLY A 63 -1.45 10.87 3.66
C GLY A 63 -2.71 10.18 4.16
N ALA A 64 -3.10 10.50 5.40
CA ALA A 64 -4.28 9.98 6.09
C ALA A 64 -4.43 8.45 5.98
N THR A 65 -3.38 7.72 6.35
CA THR A 65 -3.32 6.23 6.28
C THR A 65 -3.61 5.69 4.86
N GLY A 66 -3.25 6.46 3.82
CA GLY A 66 -3.43 6.10 2.42
C GLY A 66 -4.78 6.49 1.80
N THR A 67 -5.69 7.07 2.56
CA THR A 67 -7.02 7.43 2.04
C THR A 67 -6.98 8.58 1.02
N ILE A 68 -5.95 9.44 1.06
CA ILE A 68 -5.75 10.51 0.06
C ILE A 68 -5.48 9.89 -1.32
N GLY A 69 -4.51 8.98 -1.41
CA GLY A 69 -4.17 8.31 -2.66
C GLY A 69 -5.29 7.42 -3.18
N ALA A 70 -5.93 6.62 -2.30
CA ALA A 70 -7.07 5.80 -2.66
C ALA A 70 -8.24 6.64 -3.18
N GLY A 71 -8.58 7.75 -2.50
CA GLY A 71 -9.62 8.66 -2.95
C GLY A 71 -9.28 9.38 -4.27
N ALA A 72 -8.00 9.59 -4.58
CA ALA A 72 -7.60 10.12 -5.88
C ALA A 72 -7.88 9.11 -7.01
N VAL A 73 -7.58 7.82 -6.78
CA VAL A 73 -7.87 6.75 -7.75
C VAL A 73 -9.37 6.55 -7.94
N ALA A 74 -10.15 6.52 -6.84
CA ALA A 74 -11.61 6.39 -6.90
C ALA A 74 -12.29 7.47 -7.77
N ARG A 75 -11.68 8.64 -7.91
CA ARG A 75 -12.17 9.75 -8.75
C ARG A 75 -11.54 9.81 -10.14
N SER A 76 -10.62 8.93 -10.45
CA SER A 76 -9.98 8.87 -11.76
C SER A 76 -10.88 8.19 -12.79
N PRO A 77 -10.69 8.43 -14.10
CA PRO A 77 -11.39 7.68 -15.14
C PRO A 77 -11.17 6.17 -14.97
N ALA A 78 -12.25 5.39 -15.12
CA ALA A 78 -12.22 3.93 -15.02
C ALA A 78 -11.80 3.29 -16.37
N ASP A 79 -10.70 3.77 -16.95
CA ASP A 79 -10.19 3.35 -18.26
C ASP A 79 -8.94 2.43 -18.17
N GLY A 80 -8.60 2.01 -16.95
CA GLY A 80 -7.46 1.14 -16.69
C GLY A 80 -6.09 1.85 -16.65
N HIS A 81 -6.02 3.17 -16.86
CA HIS A 81 -4.75 3.91 -16.86
C HIS A 81 -4.38 4.53 -15.51
N THR A 82 -5.23 4.34 -14.50
CA THR A 82 -4.91 4.69 -13.11
C THR A 82 -5.18 3.48 -12.22
N LEU A 83 -4.12 2.89 -11.70
CA LEU A 83 -4.16 1.71 -10.84
C LEU A 83 -3.79 2.08 -9.41
N LEU A 84 -4.47 1.50 -8.44
CA LEU A 84 -4.11 1.61 -7.02
C LEU A 84 -3.28 0.40 -6.61
N VAL A 85 -2.06 0.63 -6.11
CA VAL A 85 -1.24 -0.40 -5.46
C VAL A 85 -1.19 -0.06 -3.97
N THR A 86 -1.87 -0.84 -3.16
CA THR A 86 -2.08 -0.51 -1.76
C THR A 86 -2.04 -1.73 -0.84
N SER A 87 -2.10 -1.48 0.46
CA SER A 87 -2.26 -2.46 1.53
C SER A 87 -3.68 -2.42 2.11
N LEU A 88 -3.92 -3.17 3.19
CA LEU A 88 -5.20 -3.24 3.89
C LEU A 88 -5.68 -1.89 4.45
N GLY A 89 -4.74 -1.00 4.82
CA GLY A 89 -5.03 0.25 5.52
C GLY A 89 -6.17 1.06 4.91
N PRO A 90 -6.05 1.59 3.70
CA PRO A 90 -7.09 2.44 3.14
C PRO A 90 -8.37 1.70 2.76
N LEU A 91 -8.32 0.44 2.38
CA LEU A 91 -9.49 -0.27 1.84
C LEU A 91 -10.29 -1.05 2.88
N VAL A 92 -9.60 -1.61 3.89
CA VAL A 92 -10.23 -2.51 4.87
C VAL A 92 -10.30 -1.88 6.26
N ILE A 93 -9.28 -1.09 6.66
CA ILE A 93 -9.18 -0.56 8.02
C ILE A 93 -9.76 0.85 8.13
N ALA A 94 -9.33 1.77 7.27
CA ALA A 94 -9.73 3.17 7.33
C ALA A 94 -11.24 3.40 7.27
N PRO A 95 -12.04 2.66 6.47
CA PRO A 95 -13.50 2.82 6.46
C PRO A 95 -14.19 2.54 7.79
N HIS A 96 -13.56 1.74 8.66
CA HIS A 96 -14.10 1.40 9.99
C HIS A 96 -13.50 2.24 11.12
N LEU A 97 -12.33 2.83 10.88
CA LEU A 97 -11.58 3.54 11.91
C LEU A 97 -11.76 5.07 11.83
N LEU A 98 -11.91 5.60 10.61
CA LEU A 98 -12.03 7.03 10.38
C LEU A 98 -13.50 7.44 10.27
N ALA A 99 -13.85 8.60 10.82
CA ALA A 99 -15.21 9.12 10.75
C ALA A 99 -15.72 9.32 9.33
N LYS A 100 -14.82 9.56 8.35
CA LYS A 100 -15.14 9.70 6.94
C LYS A 100 -13.95 9.36 6.06
N VAL A 101 -14.17 8.57 5.02
CA VAL A 101 -13.24 8.35 3.91
C VAL A 101 -13.86 8.87 2.61
N PRO A 102 -13.06 9.36 1.64
CA PRO A 102 -13.56 10.00 0.42
C PRO A 102 -13.93 9.01 -0.71
N TYR A 103 -14.27 7.76 -0.38
CA TYR A 103 -14.64 6.68 -1.31
C TYR A 103 -15.43 5.59 -0.58
N ASP A 104 -16.14 4.76 -1.34
CA ASP A 104 -16.69 3.48 -0.90
C ASP A 104 -15.77 2.35 -1.39
N ALA A 105 -15.11 1.67 -0.46
CA ALA A 105 -14.13 0.63 -0.79
C ALA A 105 -14.76 -0.55 -1.57
N LEU A 106 -16.06 -0.81 -1.44
CA LEU A 106 -16.74 -1.91 -2.12
C LEU A 106 -17.34 -1.55 -3.47
N LYS A 107 -17.46 -0.24 -3.80
CA LYS A 107 -18.14 0.22 -5.01
C LYS A 107 -17.28 1.01 -5.97
N ASP A 108 -16.28 1.75 -5.43
CA ASP A 108 -15.52 2.71 -6.21
C ASP A 108 -14.24 2.13 -6.81
N PHE A 109 -14.01 0.81 -6.65
CA PHE A 109 -12.82 0.11 -7.16
C PHE A 109 -13.16 -1.22 -7.79
N ASP A 110 -12.54 -1.50 -8.93
CA ASP A 110 -12.45 -2.83 -9.52
C ASP A 110 -11.19 -3.53 -9.02
N TYR A 111 -11.35 -4.55 -8.18
CA TYR A 111 -10.24 -5.30 -7.59
C TYR A 111 -9.64 -6.28 -8.60
N LEU A 112 -8.38 -6.10 -8.96
CA LEU A 112 -7.70 -6.95 -9.95
C LEU A 112 -7.12 -8.22 -9.31
N THR A 113 -6.28 -8.07 -8.28
CA THR A 113 -5.62 -9.21 -7.64
C THR A 113 -4.95 -8.80 -6.32
N VAL A 114 -4.62 -9.80 -5.50
CA VAL A 114 -3.68 -9.68 -4.39
C VAL A 114 -2.28 -9.97 -4.92
N ALA A 115 -1.48 -8.93 -5.12
CA ALA A 115 -0.15 -9.05 -5.72
C ALA A 115 0.85 -9.81 -4.83
N VAL A 116 0.73 -9.63 -3.50
CA VAL A 116 1.60 -10.25 -2.50
C VAL A 116 0.86 -10.41 -1.17
N GLN A 117 1.22 -11.43 -0.42
CA GLN A 117 0.82 -11.61 0.98
C GLN A 117 2.08 -11.76 1.83
N ALA A 118 2.17 -11.01 2.92
CA ALA A 118 3.26 -11.10 3.87
C ALA A 118 2.70 -10.94 5.30
N PRO A 119 3.16 -11.75 6.27
CA PRO A 119 2.80 -11.55 7.66
C PRO A 119 3.50 -10.30 8.21
N ASN A 120 2.88 -9.63 9.20
CA ASN A 120 3.61 -8.73 10.06
C ASN A 120 4.56 -9.53 10.95
N VAL A 121 5.74 -9.00 11.18
CA VAL A 121 6.75 -9.58 12.06
C VAL A 121 7.20 -8.54 13.07
N LEU A 122 7.44 -8.97 14.31
CA LEU A 122 8.04 -8.12 15.32
C LEU A 122 9.55 -8.08 15.08
N VAL A 123 10.09 -6.88 14.95
CA VAL A 123 11.52 -6.65 14.77
C VAL A 123 12.04 -5.65 15.80
N VAL A 124 13.30 -5.85 16.20
CA VAL A 124 14.06 -4.93 17.06
C VAL A 124 15.43 -4.66 16.42
N PRO A 125 16.09 -3.52 16.71
CA PRO A 125 17.46 -3.29 16.26
C PRO A 125 18.41 -4.42 16.66
N ALA A 126 19.40 -4.72 15.83
CA ALA A 126 20.39 -5.78 16.14
C ALA A 126 21.12 -5.55 17.47
N ALA A 127 21.33 -4.29 17.85
CA ALA A 127 21.92 -3.90 19.13
C ALA A 127 20.96 -3.99 20.32
N SER A 128 19.68 -4.28 20.11
CA SER A 128 18.69 -4.41 21.19
C SER A 128 19.12 -5.47 22.20
N PRO A 129 18.90 -5.25 23.51
CA PRO A 129 19.10 -6.28 24.53
C PRO A 129 18.06 -7.41 24.43
N HIS A 130 16.94 -7.18 23.79
CA HIS A 130 15.85 -8.16 23.61
C HIS A 130 16.16 -9.07 22.43
N LYS A 131 16.44 -10.36 22.68
CA LYS A 131 16.83 -11.34 21.64
C LYS A 131 15.73 -12.34 21.31
N SER A 132 14.63 -12.31 22.06
CA SER A 132 13.49 -13.21 21.88
C SER A 132 12.16 -12.49 22.15
N LEU A 133 11.07 -13.06 21.69
CA LEU A 133 9.73 -12.59 22.03
C LEU A 133 9.51 -12.62 23.56
N ALA A 134 10.05 -13.61 24.25
CA ALA A 134 9.96 -13.73 25.71
C ALA A 134 10.62 -12.52 26.39
N ASP A 135 11.78 -12.06 25.91
CA ASP A 135 12.47 -10.88 26.47
C ASP A 135 11.63 -9.61 26.29
N VAL A 136 11.02 -9.44 25.12
CA VAL A 136 10.13 -8.29 24.84
C VAL A 136 8.92 -8.31 25.79
N ILE A 137 8.26 -9.45 25.96
CA ILE A 137 7.12 -9.59 26.86
C ILE A 137 7.55 -9.35 28.33
N ALA A 138 8.69 -9.90 28.75
CA ALA A 138 9.20 -9.70 30.09
C ALA A 138 9.49 -8.20 30.37
N PHE A 139 10.12 -7.52 29.41
CA PHE A 139 10.37 -6.09 29.51
C PHE A 139 9.08 -5.28 29.62
N HIS A 140 8.09 -5.54 28.77
CA HIS A 140 6.78 -4.87 28.84
C HIS A 140 6.07 -5.07 30.17
N LYS A 141 6.18 -6.28 30.77
CA LYS A 141 5.60 -6.56 32.09
C LYS A 141 6.35 -5.85 33.20
N ALA A 142 7.67 -5.75 33.12
CA ALA A 142 8.50 -5.08 34.13
C ALA A 142 8.43 -3.56 34.01
N GLN A 143 8.26 -3.01 32.81
CA GLN A 143 8.26 -1.59 32.50
C GLN A 143 7.13 -1.22 31.52
N PRO A 144 5.87 -1.24 31.97
CA PRO A 144 4.73 -0.90 31.11
C PRO A 144 4.85 0.50 30.49
N GLY A 145 4.52 0.62 29.19
CA GLY A 145 4.53 1.89 28.50
C GLY A 145 5.92 2.52 28.31
N LYS A 146 7.00 1.75 28.34
CA LYS A 146 8.36 2.27 28.11
C LYS A 146 8.91 1.96 26.73
N MET A 147 8.65 0.77 26.17
CA MET A 147 9.12 0.38 24.85
C MET A 147 8.33 1.09 23.75
N THR A 148 9.05 1.70 22.82
CA THR A 148 8.47 2.36 21.65
C THR A 148 8.29 1.38 20.50
N PHE A 149 7.10 1.39 19.88
CA PHE A 149 6.75 0.60 18.72
C PHE A 149 6.41 1.52 17.55
N ALA A 150 7.24 1.49 16.54
CA ALA A 150 7.00 2.21 15.30
C ALA A 150 5.97 1.49 14.43
N SER A 151 5.11 2.24 13.77
CA SER A 151 4.21 1.70 12.74
C SER A 151 4.18 2.59 11.50
N SER A 152 3.69 2.04 10.40
CA SER A 152 3.50 2.78 9.15
C SER A 152 2.36 3.81 9.19
N GLY A 153 1.70 3.97 10.35
CA GLY A 153 0.69 4.99 10.61
C GLY A 153 -0.48 4.50 11.46
N ASN A 154 -1.25 5.44 11.98
CA ASN A 154 -2.45 5.12 12.74
C ASN A 154 -3.43 4.29 11.91
N GLY A 155 -3.86 3.13 12.42
CA GLY A 155 -4.76 2.22 11.72
C GLY A 155 -4.11 1.43 10.59
N SER A 156 -2.79 1.37 10.50
CA SER A 156 -2.07 0.44 9.64
C SER A 156 -2.14 -1.00 10.19
N SER A 157 -1.84 -1.99 9.36
CA SER A 157 -1.86 -3.40 9.78
C SER A 157 -0.85 -3.69 10.89
N ASP A 158 0.33 -3.12 10.81
CA ASP A 158 1.40 -3.21 11.82
C ASP A 158 0.98 -2.53 13.13
N HIS A 159 0.34 -1.35 13.10
CA HIS A 159 -0.23 -0.73 14.30
C HIS A 159 -1.26 -1.64 14.98
N LEU A 160 -2.25 -2.14 14.22
CA LEU A 160 -3.29 -3.02 14.79
C LEU A 160 -2.70 -4.34 15.30
N THR A 161 -1.63 -4.84 14.67
CA THR A 161 -0.92 -6.03 15.14
C THR A 161 -0.20 -5.76 16.47
N ALA A 162 0.42 -4.58 16.63
CA ALA A 162 1.03 -4.18 17.90
C ALA A 162 -0.02 -4.03 19.02
N GLU A 163 -1.16 -3.40 18.74
CA GLU A 163 -2.27 -3.28 19.68
C GLU A 163 -2.81 -4.66 20.10
N LEU A 164 -2.99 -5.58 19.15
CA LEU A 164 -3.41 -6.94 19.42
C LEU A 164 -2.37 -7.71 20.26
N PHE A 165 -1.08 -7.53 19.96
CA PHE A 165 0.00 -8.11 20.76
C PHE A 165 -0.05 -7.65 22.20
N TRP A 166 -0.18 -6.35 22.47
CA TRP A 166 -0.29 -5.82 23.82
C TRP A 166 -1.53 -6.34 24.54
N GLN A 167 -2.64 -6.39 23.85
CA GLN A 167 -3.90 -6.91 24.40
C GLN A 167 -3.78 -8.39 24.78
N GLN A 168 -3.23 -9.24 23.90
CA GLN A 168 -3.07 -10.67 24.15
C GLN A 168 -2.04 -11.01 25.24
N THR A 169 -1.01 -10.20 25.37
CA THR A 169 0.03 -10.39 26.40
C THR A 169 -0.27 -9.68 27.72
N ASN A 170 -1.39 -8.93 27.77
CA ASN A 170 -1.73 -8.04 28.89
C ASN A 170 -0.57 -7.09 29.23
N THR A 171 -0.03 -6.43 28.22
CA THR A 171 1.08 -5.48 28.33
C THR A 171 0.70 -4.16 27.65
N SER A 172 1.61 -3.17 27.67
CA SER A 172 1.44 -1.90 26.97
C SER A 172 2.78 -1.36 26.47
N GLY A 173 2.77 -0.69 25.33
CA GLY A 173 3.91 0.02 24.77
C GLY A 173 3.55 1.45 24.39
N VAL A 174 4.48 2.18 23.80
CA VAL A 174 4.27 3.52 23.24
C VAL A 174 4.21 3.39 21.72
N HIS A 175 3.05 3.64 21.14
CA HIS A 175 2.91 3.66 19.70
C HIS A 175 3.50 4.94 19.09
N VAL A 176 4.38 4.79 18.10
CA VAL A 176 5.01 5.89 17.35
C VAL A 176 4.58 5.77 15.88
N PRO A 177 3.56 6.54 15.44
CA PRO A 177 3.07 6.47 14.07
C PRO A 177 3.95 7.26 13.11
N TYR A 178 4.36 6.61 12.03
CA TYR A 178 5.07 7.23 10.89
C TYR A 178 4.15 7.42 9.69
N ARG A 179 4.65 8.11 8.67
CA ARG A 179 3.92 8.30 7.41
C ARG A 179 4.28 7.21 6.39
N GLY A 180 4.29 5.92 6.82
CA GLY A 180 4.62 4.77 5.99
C GLY A 180 5.86 4.04 6.45
N GLY A 181 6.12 2.83 5.90
CA GLY A 181 7.18 1.95 6.35
C GLY A 181 8.62 2.42 6.07
N GLY A 182 8.84 3.28 5.07
CA GLY A 182 10.19 3.80 4.76
C GLY A 182 10.83 4.51 5.94
N PRO A 183 10.20 5.56 6.49
CA PRO A 183 10.70 6.25 7.70
C PRO A 183 10.83 5.33 8.92
N VAL A 184 9.92 4.36 9.12
CA VAL A 184 10.03 3.35 10.18
C VAL A 184 11.35 2.61 10.11
N MET A 185 11.72 2.11 8.93
CA MET A 185 12.97 1.37 8.72
C MET A 185 14.20 2.22 9.02
N THR A 186 14.17 3.50 8.65
CA THR A 186 15.29 4.43 8.91
C THR A 186 15.49 4.61 10.41
N ASP A 187 14.43 4.90 11.14
CA ASP A 187 14.50 5.18 12.57
C ASP A 187 14.75 3.92 13.41
N LEU A 188 14.24 2.77 12.99
CA LEU A 188 14.52 1.49 13.61
C LEU A 188 16.02 1.12 13.47
N LEU A 189 16.59 1.27 12.26
CA LEU A 189 18.02 1.05 12.01
C LEU A 189 18.90 2.05 12.76
N GLY A 190 18.42 3.29 12.91
CA GLY A 190 19.09 4.35 13.66
C GLY A 190 18.93 4.24 15.18
N GLY A 191 18.17 3.25 15.69
CA GLY A 191 17.90 3.08 17.12
C GLY A 191 17.08 4.20 17.76
N GLN A 192 16.26 4.91 16.95
CA GLN A 192 15.38 5.97 17.44
C GLN A 192 14.07 5.41 18.03
N VAL A 193 13.75 4.17 17.72
CA VAL A 193 12.63 3.39 18.25
C VAL A 193 13.12 1.99 18.64
N ASP A 194 12.44 1.37 19.61
CA ASP A 194 12.86 0.09 20.18
C ASP A 194 12.40 -1.10 19.36
N ALA A 195 11.26 -0.98 18.70
CA ALA A 195 10.63 -2.07 17.94
C ALA A 195 9.71 -1.55 16.82
N SER A 196 9.34 -2.45 15.93
CA SER A 196 8.29 -2.25 14.93
C SER A 196 7.60 -3.58 14.62
#